data_cd9f1e1d8ea93bbca1aeba3924a6bf3f
#
_entry.id   cd9f1e1d8ea93bbca1aeba3924a6bf3f
#
_cell.length_a   1.000
_cell.length_b   1.000
_cell.length_c   1.000
_cell.angle_alpha   90.00
_cell.angle_beta   90.00
_cell.angle_gamma   90.00
#
_symmetry.space_group_name_H-M   'P 1'
#
loop_
_entity.id
_entity.type
_entity.pdbx_description
1 polymer ?
#
loop_
_entity_poly.entity_id
_entity_poly.type
_entity_poly.pdbx_seq_one_letter_code
_entity_poly.pdbx_strand_id
1 'polypeptide(L)'
;MKKLFPTQEVGSLLRAPFLKKTITEREILETEYWGRLLGVDGYERLVKALRSGRYVREELYDWASIFGIRFFESAGLDVVWDGEQRRVEMYEYPMRSIEGAVFYGRVKVWDTETYNKAAITSEPRLTRPIYLDEFLFAKKHASRELKVPVTGPYTLADWSFPEYHYAVHREAMSIMERKRL
;
A
#
# COMPACT_ATOMS: atom_id res chain seq x y z
N MET A 1 14.89 -13.53 -25.29
CA MET A 1 14.65 -14.81 -24.58
C MET A 1 14.09 -14.50 -23.21
N LYS A 2 13.04 -15.21 -22.78
CA LYS A 2 12.51 -15.05 -21.42
C LYS A 2 13.53 -15.60 -20.43
N LYS A 3 13.93 -14.82 -19.42
CA LYS A 3 14.89 -15.24 -18.41
C LYS A 3 14.33 -16.41 -17.61
N LEU A 4 15.10 -17.45 -17.38
CA LEU A 4 14.63 -18.67 -16.72
C LEU A 4 14.33 -18.42 -15.22
N PHE A 5 15.15 -17.58 -14.57
CA PHE A 5 14.98 -17.19 -13.16
C PHE A 5 14.95 -15.65 -13.07
N PRO A 6 13.77 -15.03 -13.24
CA PRO A 6 13.65 -13.58 -13.09
C PRO A 6 13.84 -13.18 -11.64
N THR A 7 14.58 -12.10 -11.42
CA THR A 7 14.81 -11.51 -10.11
C THR A 7 13.73 -10.50 -9.77
N GLN A 8 13.31 -10.45 -8.50
CA GLN A 8 12.34 -9.49 -7.97
C GLN A 8 12.59 -9.24 -6.49
N GLU A 9 12.05 -8.11 -5.98
CA GLU A 9 12.09 -7.82 -4.55
C GLU A 9 11.00 -8.59 -3.78
N VAL A 10 11.11 -8.59 -2.45
CA VAL A 10 10.08 -9.06 -1.52
C VAL A 10 9.82 -7.99 -0.47
N GLY A 11 8.56 -7.61 -0.28
CA GLY A 11 8.14 -6.59 0.68
C GLY A 11 8.16 -5.16 0.14
N SER A 12 7.94 -4.21 1.04
CA SER A 12 7.88 -2.78 0.73
C SER A 12 9.24 -2.11 0.87
N LEU A 13 9.46 -1.02 0.11
CA LEU A 13 10.58 -0.11 0.33
C LEU A 13 10.33 0.81 1.52
N LEU A 14 11.40 1.31 2.11
CA LEU A 14 11.32 2.47 3.01
C LEU A 14 10.65 3.64 2.30
N ARG A 15 9.88 4.41 3.06
CA ARG A 15 9.22 5.60 2.52
C ARG A 15 10.23 6.59 1.97
N ALA A 16 9.92 7.16 0.82
CA ALA A 16 10.73 8.22 0.24
C ALA A 16 10.91 9.37 1.25
N PRO A 17 12.07 10.02 1.30
CA PRO A 17 12.38 11.04 2.31
C PRO A 17 11.32 12.14 2.39
N PHE A 18 10.79 12.55 1.26
CA PHE A 18 9.78 13.60 1.13
C PHE A 18 8.35 13.15 1.47
N LEU A 19 8.11 11.88 1.83
CA LEU A 19 6.82 11.41 2.36
C LEU A 19 6.71 11.54 3.88
N LYS A 20 7.76 11.94 4.58
CA LYS A 20 7.74 12.19 6.01
C LYS A 20 6.72 13.28 6.37
N LYS A 21 6.24 13.26 7.62
CA LYS A 21 5.31 14.27 8.14
C LYS A 21 5.91 15.67 8.10
N THR A 22 7.19 15.77 8.44
CA THR A 22 7.97 17.02 8.37
C THR A 22 9.11 16.81 7.38
N ILE A 23 9.20 17.68 6.39
CA ILE A 23 10.24 17.68 5.36
C ILE A 23 11.21 18.81 5.73
N THR A 24 12.43 18.44 6.08
CA THR A 24 13.51 19.37 6.41
C THR A 24 14.49 19.46 5.23
N GLU A 25 15.48 20.36 5.33
CA GLU A 25 16.53 20.45 4.30
C GLU A 25 17.29 19.12 4.13
N ARG A 26 17.39 18.31 5.18
CA ARG A 26 17.98 16.97 5.09
C ARG A 26 17.21 16.08 4.12
N GLU A 27 15.88 15.99 4.25
CA GLU A 27 15.04 15.19 3.36
C GLU A 27 15.07 15.72 1.93
N ILE A 28 15.21 17.04 1.76
CA ILE A 28 15.32 17.66 0.43
C ILE A 28 16.67 17.30 -0.22
N LEU A 29 17.76 17.39 0.49
CA LEU A 29 19.10 17.01 0.01
C LEU A 29 19.17 15.51 -0.30
N GLU A 30 18.56 14.67 0.52
CA GLU A 30 18.45 13.23 0.29
C GLU A 30 17.62 12.94 -0.97
N THR A 31 16.53 13.65 -1.18
CA THR A 31 15.71 13.56 -2.39
C THR A 31 16.50 13.95 -3.64
N GLU A 32 17.26 15.02 -3.58
CA GLU A 32 18.13 15.49 -4.66
C GLU A 32 19.21 14.46 -4.99
N TYR A 33 19.85 13.89 -3.97
CA TYR A 33 20.86 12.85 -4.13
C TYR A 33 20.29 11.62 -4.81
N TRP A 34 19.18 11.08 -4.32
CA TRP A 34 18.54 9.89 -4.91
C TRP A 34 17.98 10.18 -6.30
N GLY A 35 17.36 11.34 -6.53
CA GLY A 35 16.85 11.74 -7.84
C GLY A 35 17.91 11.70 -8.91
N ARG A 36 19.09 12.25 -8.60
CA ARG A 36 20.26 12.24 -9.48
C ARG A 36 20.85 10.83 -9.66
N LEU A 37 21.04 10.09 -8.56
CA LEU A 37 21.65 8.77 -8.59
C LEU A 37 20.80 7.76 -9.38
N LEU A 38 19.48 7.80 -9.24
CA LEU A 38 18.53 6.91 -9.90
C LEU A 38 18.13 7.39 -11.30
N GLY A 39 18.61 8.55 -11.73
CA GLY A 39 18.22 9.11 -13.03
C GLY A 39 16.72 9.41 -13.13
N VAL A 40 16.10 9.88 -12.05
CA VAL A 40 14.66 10.22 -12.06
C VAL A 40 14.46 11.48 -12.88
N ASP A 41 13.78 11.38 -13.99
CA ASP A 41 13.53 12.52 -14.86
C ASP A 41 12.69 13.61 -14.15
N GLY A 42 13.19 14.84 -14.21
CA GLY A 42 12.53 16.02 -13.64
C GLY A 42 12.54 16.09 -12.11
N TYR A 43 13.40 15.35 -11.41
CA TYR A 43 13.52 15.41 -9.94
C TYR A 43 13.82 16.82 -9.41
N GLU A 44 14.47 17.67 -10.21
CA GLU A 44 14.77 19.06 -9.84
C GLU A 44 13.50 19.88 -9.60
N ARG A 45 12.42 19.57 -10.32
CA ARG A 45 11.10 20.21 -10.12
C ARG A 45 10.53 19.84 -8.76
N LEU A 46 10.65 18.54 -8.37
CA LEU A 46 10.27 18.07 -7.04
C LEU A 46 11.08 18.80 -5.96
N VAL A 47 12.41 18.83 -6.09
CA VAL A 47 13.31 19.49 -5.13
C VAL A 47 12.94 20.97 -4.97
N LYS A 48 12.69 21.68 -6.09
CA LYS A 48 12.25 23.07 -6.06
C LYS A 48 10.91 23.26 -5.36
N ALA A 49 9.96 22.37 -5.61
CA ALA A 49 8.64 22.37 -4.95
C ALA A 49 8.77 22.15 -3.43
N LEU A 50 9.59 21.19 -3.02
CA LEU A 50 9.86 20.90 -1.62
C LEU A 50 10.50 22.11 -0.91
N ARG A 51 11.53 22.73 -1.50
CA ARG A 51 12.21 23.93 -0.94
C ARG A 51 11.27 25.12 -0.81
N SER A 52 10.35 25.28 -1.74
CA SER A 52 9.38 26.38 -1.70
C SER A 52 8.16 26.11 -0.82
N GLY A 53 7.99 24.88 -0.30
CA GLY A 53 6.80 24.47 0.42
C GLY A 53 5.53 24.42 -0.44
N ARG A 54 5.65 24.52 -1.78
CA ARG A 54 4.54 24.56 -2.73
C ARG A 54 4.43 23.22 -3.45
N TYR A 55 3.76 22.26 -2.82
CA TYR A 55 3.51 20.93 -3.38
C TYR A 55 2.14 20.40 -2.94
N VAL A 56 1.56 19.54 -3.74
CA VAL A 56 0.36 18.77 -3.41
C VAL A 56 0.78 17.43 -2.84
N ARG A 57 0.22 17.05 -1.70
CA ARG A 57 0.62 15.84 -0.98
C ARG A 57 0.44 14.58 -1.82
N GLU A 58 -0.61 14.52 -2.62
CA GLU A 58 -0.93 13.42 -3.52
C GLU A 58 0.13 13.24 -4.61
N GLU A 59 0.66 14.35 -5.15
CA GLU A 59 1.74 14.30 -6.14
C GLU A 59 3.05 13.73 -5.57
N LEU A 60 3.28 13.87 -4.26
CA LEU A 60 4.44 13.28 -3.62
C LEU A 60 4.41 11.75 -3.66
N TYR A 61 3.21 11.13 -3.62
CA TYR A 61 3.09 9.68 -3.78
C TYR A 61 3.40 9.24 -5.21
N ASP A 62 3.07 10.06 -6.20
CA ASP A 62 3.44 9.83 -7.60
C ASP A 62 4.96 9.82 -7.76
N TRP A 63 5.62 10.85 -7.24
CA TRP A 63 7.08 10.91 -7.22
C TRP A 63 7.71 9.72 -6.48
N ALA A 64 7.18 9.37 -5.31
CA ALA A 64 7.70 8.26 -4.52
C ALA A 64 7.58 6.92 -5.26
N SER A 65 6.47 6.69 -5.97
CA SER A 65 6.29 5.51 -6.83
C SER A 65 7.33 5.48 -7.96
N ILE A 66 7.62 6.63 -8.61
CA ILE A 66 8.64 6.72 -9.65
C ILE A 66 10.03 6.42 -9.06
N PHE A 67 10.37 7.00 -7.90
CA PHE A 67 11.63 6.72 -7.21
C PHE A 67 11.79 5.24 -6.87
N GLY A 68 10.72 4.59 -6.36
CA GLY A 68 10.70 3.17 -6.05
C GLY A 68 10.95 2.30 -7.28
N ILE A 69 10.28 2.60 -8.40
CA ILE A 69 10.48 1.90 -9.68
C ILE A 69 11.94 2.05 -10.15
N ARG A 70 12.46 3.28 -10.18
CA ARG A 70 13.84 3.53 -10.61
C ARG A 70 14.87 2.88 -9.70
N PHE A 71 14.59 2.81 -8.40
CA PHE A 71 15.45 2.10 -7.44
C PHE A 71 15.59 0.62 -7.81
N PHE A 72 14.50 -0.08 -8.05
CA PHE A 72 14.52 -1.48 -8.44
C PHE A 72 15.12 -1.71 -9.83
N GLU A 73 14.86 -0.82 -10.78
CA GLU A 73 15.47 -0.87 -12.11
C GLU A 73 16.99 -0.68 -12.06
N SER A 74 17.47 0.25 -11.23
CA SER A 74 18.90 0.51 -11.03
C SER A 74 19.61 -0.65 -10.34
N ALA A 75 18.90 -1.38 -9.47
CA ALA A 75 19.39 -2.62 -8.86
C ALA A 75 19.42 -3.80 -9.84
N GLY A 76 18.95 -3.64 -11.06
CA GLY A 76 18.99 -4.66 -12.11
C GLY A 76 17.92 -5.75 -11.98
N LEU A 77 16.85 -5.51 -11.22
CA LEU A 77 15.76 -6.48 -11.10
C LEU A 77 14.99 -6.64 -12.42
N ASP A 78 14.56 -7.85 -12.70
CA ASP A 78 13.81 -8.18 -13.91
C ASP A 78 12.31 -7.80 -13.78
N VAL A 79 11.78 -7.94 -12.57
CA VAL A 79 10.39 -7.59 -12.24
C VAL A 79 10.41 -6.52 -11.16
N VAL A 80 9.80 -5.39 -11.42
CA VAL A 80 9.81 -4.22 -10.55
C VAL A 80 8.41 -3.89 -10.03
N TRP A 81 8.36 -2.96 -9.07
CA TRP A 81 7.17 -2.45 -8.42
C TRP A 81 7.44 -1.04 -7.87
N ASP A 82 6.43 -0.34 -7.40
CA ASP A 82 6.60 1.01 -6.83
C ASP A 82 7.06 1.02 -5.35
N GLY A 83 7.29 -0.14 -4.76
CA GLY A 83 7.70 -0.26 -3.36
C GLY A 83 6.61 0.07 -2.34
N GLU A 84 5.33 0.01 -2.73
CA GLU A 84 4.15 0.30 -1.89
C GLU A 84 4.09 1.73 -1.33
N GLN A 85 4.68 2.68 -2.05
CA GLN A 85 4.86 4.05 -1.56
C GLN A 85 3.54 4.79 -1.29
N ARG A 86 2.43 4.37 -1.93
CA ARG A 86 1.09 4.95 -1.74
C ARG A 86 0.32 4.37 -0.57
N ARG A 87 0.70 3.17 -0.11
CA ARG A 87 -0.05 2.41 0.89
C ARG A 87 0.27 2.89 2.29
N VAL A 88 -0.73 3.05 3.12
CA VAL A 88 -0.54 3.36 4.55
C VAL A 88 0.07 2.14 5.24
N GLU A 89 -0.51 0.97 4.97
CA GLU A 89 -0.15 -0.30 5.56
C GLU A 89 -0.81 -1.43 4.73
N MET A 90 -0.28 -2.64 4.78
CA MET A 90 -0.69 -3.74 3.91
C MET A 90 -2.14 -4.20 4.12
N TYR A 91 -2.67 -4.06 5.35
CA TYR A 91 -4.02 -4.47 5.71
C TYR A 91 -5.03 -3.33 5.55
N GLU A 92 -4.76 -2.15 6.14
CA GLU A 92 -5.68 -1.02 6.12
C GLU A 92 -5.99 -0.56 4.69
N TYR A 93 -4.98 -0.54 3.83
CA TYR A 93 -5.13 -0.03 2.48
C TYR A 93 -6.20 -0.78 1.65
N PRO A 94 -6.15 -2.13 1.51
CA PRO A 94 -7.21 -2.86 0.82
C PRO A 94 -8.56 -2.81 1.56
N MET A 95 -8.56 -2.85 2.89
CA MET A 95 -9.79 -2.86 3.67
C MET A 95 -10.61 -1.58 3.51
N ARG A 96 -10.00 -0.43 3.20
CA ARG A 96 -10.70 0.81 2.88
C ARG A 96 -11.54 0.77 1.60
N SER A 97 -11.35 -0.25 0.77
CA SER A 97 -12.14 -0.49 -0.46
C SER A 97 -13.23 -1.53 -0.27
N ILE A 98 -13.42 -2.02 0.96
CA ILE A 98 -14.43 -3.02 1.29
C ILE A 98 -15.55 -2.35 2.09
N GLU A 99 -16.73 -2.28 1.50
CA GLU A 99 -17.96 -1.92 2.20
C GLU A 99 -18.26 -2.97 3.27
N GLY A 100 -18.77 -2.55 4.42
CA GLY A 100 -18.97 -3.43 5.58
C GLY A 100 -17.75 -3.51 6.51
N ALA A 101 -16.59 -3.01 6.10
CA ALA A 101 -15.43 -2.88 6.96
C ALA A 101 -15.45 -1.51 7.69
N VAL A 102 -15.48 -1.53 9.02
CA VAL A 102 -15.51 -0.33 9.87
C VAL A 102 -14.28 -0.33 10.77
N PHE A 103 -13.55 0.77 10.79
CA PHE A 103 -12.35 0.92 11.62
C PHE A 103 -12.72 1.59 12.96
N TYR A 104 -12.49 0.89 14.06
CA TYR A 104 -12.77 1.38 15.43
C TYR A 104 -11.52 1.88 16.14
N GLY A 105 -10.33 1.61 15.62
CA GLY A 105 -9.09 2.06 16.21
C GLY A 105 -7.91 1.15 15.91
N ARG A 106 -6.81 1.44 16.60
CA ARG A 106 -5.55 0.72 16.42
C ARG A 106 -5.41 -0.40 17.44
N VAL A 107 -4.91 -1.53 16.96
CA VAL A 107 -4.53 -2.67 17.79
C VAL A 107 -3.02 -2.86 17.74
N LYS A 108 -2.45 -3.35 18.83
CA LYS A 108 -1.03 -3.66 18.94
C LYS A 108 -0.74 -5.00 18.29
N VAL A 109 0.26 -5.07 17.44
CA VAL A 109 0.74 -6.30 16.79
C VAL A 109 1.97 -6.83 17.52
N TRP A 110 2.96 -5.94 17.72
CA TRP A 110 4.17 -6.16 18.49
C TRP A 110 4.36 -5.02 19.48
N ASP A 111 5.45 -5.01 20.21
CA ASP A 111 5.68 -4.01 21.26
C ASP A 111 5.65 -2.57 20.78
N THR A 112 6.04 -2.32 19.55
CA THR A 112 6.13 -0.98 18.97
C THR A 112 5.17 -0.74 17.80
N GLU A 113 4.61 -1.81 17.22
CA GLU A 113 3.83 -1.71 15.99
C GLU A 113 2.33 -1.82 16.27
N THR A 114 1.59 -0.95 15.62
CA THR A 114 0.11 -0.94 15.66
C THR A 114 -0.47 -0.79 14.27
N TYR A 115 -1.63 -1.40 14.02
CA TYR A 115 -2.40 -1.19 12.79
C TYR A 115 -3.86 -0.86 13.10
N ASN A 116 -4.56 -0.22 12.17
CA ASN A 116 -6.00 -0.02 12.28
C ASN A 116 -6.71 -1.32 11.94
N LYS A 117 -7.39 -1.90 12.94
CA LYS A 117 -8.15 -3.13 12.76
C LYS A 117 -9.59 -2.82 12.39
N ALA A 118 -10.07 -3.40 11.30
CA ALA A 118 -11.45 -3.30 10.89
C ALA A 118 -12.31 -4.39 11.53
N ALA A 119 -13.57 -4.06 11.81
CA ALA A 119 -14.62 -5.04 12.06
C ALA A 119 -15.47 -5.18 10.80
N ILE A 120 -15.80 -6.40 10.42
CA ILE A 120 -16.76 -6.70 9.36
C ILE A 120 -18.15 -6.70 10.00
N THR A 121 -18.89 -5.62 9.81
CA THR A 121 -20.19 -5.38 10.49
C THR A 121 -21.41 -5.64 9.59
N SER A 122 -21.18 -5.80 8.29
CA SER A 122 -22.20 -6.23 7.31
C SER A 122 -21.56 -7.09 6.22
N GLU A 123 -22.35 -7.60 5.29
CA GLU A 123 -21.83 -8.39 4.17
C GLU A 123 -20.74 -7.61 3.41
N PRO A 124 -19.49 -8.14 3.33
CA PRO A 124 -18.40 -7.41 2.73
C PRO A 124 -18.57 -7.35 1.20
N ARG A 125 -18.41 -6.16 0.63
CA ARG A 125 -18.47 -5.94 -0.82
C ARG A 125 -17.30 -5.08 -1.27
N LEU A 126 -16.67 -5.47 -2.37
CA LEU A 126 -15.65 -4.65 -2.99
C LEU A 126 -16.29 -3.47 -3.71
N THR A 127 -15.96 -2.24 -3.31
CA THR A 127 -16.52 -1.02 -3.90
C THR A 127 -15.78 -0.53 -5.12
N ARG A 128 -14.48 -0.86 -5.22
CA ARG A 128 -13.61 -0.48 -6.34
C ARG A 128 -12.41 -1.44 -6.43
N PRO A 129 -11.77 -1.56 -7.61
CA PRO A 129 -10.50 -2.27 -7.72
C PRO A 129 -9.46 -1.66 -6.79
N ILE A 130 -8.84 -2.49 -5.94
CA ILE A 130 -7.97 -2.01 -4.84
C ILE A 130 -6.66 -1.45 -5.39
N TYR A 131 -6.02 -2.15 -6.32
CA TYR A 131 -4.65 -1.88 -6.74
C TYR A 131 -4.53 -1.41 -8.20
N LEU A 132 -5.66 -1.18 -8.89
CA LEU A 132 -5.66 -0.88 -10.32
C LEU A 132 -4.97 0.45 -10.65
N ASP A 133 -5.25 1.49 -9.89
CA ASP A 133 -4.70 2.82 -10.13
C ASP A 133 -3.18 2.84 -9.93
N GLU A 134 -2.69 2.15 -8.89
CA GLU A 134 -1.25 1.96 -8.64
C GLU A 134 -0.59 1.23 -9.81
N PHE A 135 -1.21 0.13 -10.26
CA PHE A 135 -0.71 -0.64 -11.38
C PHE A 135 -0.64 0.19 -12.66
N LEU A 136 -1.73 0.89 -13.00
CA LEU A 136 -1.79 1.72 -14.19
C LEU A 136 -0.79 2.87 -14.16
N PHE A 137 -0.57 3.47 -12.98
CA PHE A 137 0.46 4.48 -12.78
C PHE A 137 1.85 3.88 -12.98
N ALA A 138 2.17 2.81 -12.26
CA ALA A 138 3.46 2.16 -12.34
C ALA A 138 3.78 1.67 -13.76
N LYS A 139 2.78 1.14 -14.48
CA LYS A 139 2.93 0.69 -15.87
C LYS A 139 3.36 1.79 -16.84
N LYS A 140 2.99 3.04 -16.58
CA LYS A 140 3.41 4.19 -17.42
C LYS A 140 4.88 4.57 -17.21
N HIS A 141 5.44 4.20 -16.05
CA HIS A 141 6.78 4.63 -15.64
C HIS A 141 7.82 3.50 -15.63
N ALA A 142 7.39 2.24 -15.51
CA ALA A 142 8.31 1.11 -15.49
C ALA A 142 8.80 0.75 -16.90
N SER A 143 10.10 0.46 -17.02
CA SER A 143 10.75 -0.08 -18.23
C SER A 143 10.95 -1.60 -18.17
N ARG A 144 10.59 -2.23 -17.05
CA ARG A 144 10.72 -3.66 -16.78
C ARG A 144 9.33 -4.30 -16.61
N GLU A 145 9.32 -5.62 -16.50
CA GLU A 145 8.12 -6.35 -16.11
C GLU A 145 7.61 -5.84 -14.75
N LEU A 146 6.31 -5.77 -14.60
CA LEU A 146 5.68 -5.18 -13.41
C LEU A 146 4.91 -6.24 -12.63
N LYS A 147 5.03 -6.23 -11.32
CA LYS A 147 4.18 -6.98 -10.40
C LYS A 147 3.40 -6.02 -9.48
N VAL A 148 2.35 -6.52 -8.86
CA VAL A 148 1.61 -5.83 -7.79
C VAL A 148 1.50 -6.78 -6.61
N PRO A 149 2.15 -6.53 -5.48
CA PRO A 149 1.92 -7.27 -4.25
C PRO A 149 0.48 -7.06 -3.76
N VAL A 150 -0.20 -8.15 -3.41
CA VAL A 150 -1.56 -8.10 -2.87
C VAL A 150 -1.60 -8.81 -1.53
N THR A 151 -2.32 -8.24 -0.56
CA THR A 151 -2.56 -8.91 0.71
C THR A 151 -3.54 -10.05 0.48
N GLY A 152 -3.16 -11.25 0.90
CA GLY A 152 -3.98 -12.44 0.71
C GLY A 152 -5.32 -12.37 1.43
N PRO A 153 -6.38 -12.98 0.90
CA PRO A 153 -7.72 -12.93 1.49
C PRO A 153 -7.75 -13.55 2.89
N TYR A 154 -6.97 -14.59 3.15
CA TYR A 154 -6.85 -15.17 4.49
C TYR A 154 -6.33 -14.15 5.50
N THR A 155 -5.27 -13.42 5.17
CA THR A 155 -4.70 -12.39 6.05
C THR A 155 -5.71 -11.28 6.32
N LEU A 156 -6.45 -10.82 5.29
CA LEU A 156 -7.49 -9.81 5.46
C LEU A 156 -8.61 -10.29 6.39
N ALA A 157 -9.03 -11.54 6.27
CA ALA A 157 -10.05 -12.14 7.13
C ALA A 157 -9.56 -12.32 8.58
N ASP A 158 -8.39 -12.93 8.76
CA ASP A 158 -7.80 -13.23 10.08
C ASP A 158 -7.47 -11.95 10.87
N TRP A 159 -7.05 -10.91 10.19
CA TRP A 159 -6.73 -9.61 10.78
C TRP A 159 -7.96 -8.71 10.99
N SER A 160 -9.17 -9.16 10.69
CA SER A 160 -10.43 -8.46 10.90
C SER A 160 -11.20 -9.02 12.10
N PHE A 161 -12.10 -8.22 12.70
CA PHE A 161 -13.09 -8.72 13.63
C PHE A 161 -14.32 -9.21 12.85
N PRO A 162 -14.69 -10.50 12.90
CA PRO A 162 -15.76 -11.08 12.08
C PRO A 162 -17.14 -10.91 12.75
N GLU A 163 -17.53 -9.69 13.13
CA GLU A 163 -18.77 -9.41 13.88
C GLU A 163 -20.03 -9.82 13.12
N TYR A 164 -20.09 -9.53 11.82
CA TYR A 164 -21.20 -9.93 10.97
C TYR A 164 -21.41 -11.45 10.93
N HIS A 165 -20.34 -12.19 10.76
CA HIS A 165 -20.40 -13.66 10.71
C HIS A 165 -20.82 -14.27 12.04
N TYR A 166 -20.39 -13.70 13.16
CA TYR A 166 -20.85 -14.15 14.47
C TYR A 166 -22.35 -13.86 14.69
N ALA A 167 -22.85 -12.73 14.24
CA ALA A 167 -24.27 -12.39 14.34
C ALA A 167 -25.13 -13.36 13.52
N VAL A 168 -24.75 -13.61 12.25
CA VAL A 168 -25.44 -14.55 11.36
C VAL A 168 -25.39 -15.97 11.92
N HIS A 169 -24.25 -16.41 12.45
CA HIS A 169 -24.10 -17.73 13.05
C HIS A 169 -25.01 -17.90 14.28
N ARG A 170 -25.04 -16.92 15.17
CA ARG A 170 -25.93 -16.95 16.36
C ARG A 170 -27.41 -17.00 15.98
N GLU A 171 -27.80 -16.24 14.97
CA GLU A 171 -29.18 -16.26 14.46
C GLU A 171 -29.55 -17.63 13.88
N ALA A 172 -28.66 -18.22 13.06
CA ALA A 172 -28.84 -19.56 12.51
C ALA A 172 -28.95 -20.63 13.63
N MET A 173 -28.12 -20.56 14.67
CA MET A 173 -28.18 -21.46 15.81
C MET A 173 -29.48 -21.30 16.57
N SER A 174 -29.96 -20.08 16.82
CA SER A 174 -31.23 -19.83 17.52
C SER A 174 -32.43 -20.35 16.73
N ILE A 175 -32.40 -20.32 15.41
CA ILE A 175 -33.44 -20.90 14.53
C ILE A 175 -33.41 -22.43 14.60
N MET A 176 -32.21 -23.03 14.62
CA MET A 176 -32.07 -24.50 14.73
C MET A 176 -32.54 -25.01 16.11
N GLU A 177 -32.26 -24.30 17.17
CA GLU A 177 -32.74 -24.62 18.52
C GLU A 177 -34.26 -24.54 18.61
N ARG A 178 -34.90 -23.50 18.04
CA ARG A 178 -36.37 -23.35 18.01
C ARG A 178 -37.08 -24.43 17.18
N LYS A 179 -36.41 -25.04 16.20
CA LYS A 179 -36.96 -26.13 15.39
C LYS A 179 -36.78 -27.51 16.02
N ARG A 180 -36.04 -27.61 17.12
CA ARG A 180 -35.86 -28.88 17.89
C ARG A 180 -36.85 -29.04 19.06
N LEU A 181 -37.64 -28.02 19.36
CA LEU A 181 -38.74 -28.05 20.31
C LEU A 181 -40.06 -28.25 19.56
#